data_bf56861480ef33f003c6c9345274e214
#
_entry.id   bf56861480ef33f003c6c9345274e214
#
_cell.length_a   1.000
_cell.length_b   1.000
_cell.length_c   1.000
_cell.angle_alpha   90.00
_cell.angle_beta   90.00
_cell.angle_gamma   90.00
#
_symmetry.space_group_name_H-M   'P 1'
#
loop_
_entity.id
_entity.type
_entity.pdbx_description
1 polymer ?
#
loop_
_entity_poly.entity_id
_entity_poly.type
_entity_poly.pdbx_seq_one_letter_code
_entity_poly.pdbx_strand_id
1 'polypeptide(L)'
;MHLRPKSIWAGPTERDGSSFNCQRLMKAFYNLSYNSIILATVLVITGCCTPAPQFPAEDSTDQLQIIDTHIHLYDTNRSQGVDWPPVTDKVLYRPVLPEHFDEVADREGIASTVIVEASSRPEDNQWMLDLVKHNPDRYLALVGNLPIGTDEFPSLLDRFSKDSRFVGLRMRDRPGGDGFFTDAVWRDLGLLAKKGLTLDVLIHNFSIDEVTEVARRLPDLKIMINHLGGLNITHDPFDEEWKEAMGRAAVYQNVYCKVSGIFQRAGVKPTPKEKLFYSPVFKVVFDAFGENRIVYGSNWPVTDRGGSYAEQLSIIRGYFKSLGMQPGDNKTSEQIARKLFRDNAVKFYGLE
;
A
#
# COMPACT_ATOMS: atom_id res chain seq x y z
N MET A 1 19.01 -59.60 -12.56
CA MET A 1 18.58 -60.84 -11.88
C MET A 1 17.74 -60.43 -10.67
N HIS A 2 16.48 -60.90 -10.68
CA HIS A 2 15.44 -60.85 -9.64
C HIS A 2 14.77 -59.50 -9.35
N LEU A 3 13.62 -59.30 -9.79
CA LEU A 3 12.22 -59.78 -9.65
C LEU A 3 11.39 -58.85 -8.74
N ARG A 4 10.32 -58.31 -9.39
CA ARG A 4 9.21 -57.66 -8.72
C ARG A 4 8.38 -58.65 -7.90
N PRO A 5 7.51 -58.13 -7.01
CA PRO A 5 6.10 -58.53 -7.19
C PRO A 5 5.10 -57.39 -7.27
N LYS A 6 4.07 -57.68 -8.07
CA LYS A 6 2.78 -57.02 -8.17
C LYS A 6 1.93 -57.39 -6.94
N SER A 7 1.13 -56.46 -6.46
CA SER A 7 -0.10 -56.83 -5.76
C SER A 7 -1.27 -56.00 -6.25
N ILE A 8 -2.25 -56.72 -6.72
CA ILE A 8 -3.60 -56.41 -7.17
C ILE A 8 -4.45 -56.12 -5.92
N TRP A 9 -5.24 -55.07 -5.93
CA TRP A 9 -6.44 -55.01 -5.08
C TRP A 9 -7.62 -54.46 -5.88
N ALA A 10 -8.72 -55.25 -5.78
CA ALA A 10 -10.00 -55.08 -6.44
C ALA A 10 -10.88 -54.10 -5.66
N GLY A 11 -11.77 -53.42 -6.39
CA GLY A 11 -12.80 -52.55 -5.82
C GLY A 11 -13.99 -53.30 -5.26
N PRO A 12 -14.88 -52.61 -4.58
CA PRO A 12 -16.29 -53.03 -4.47
C PRO A 12 -17.25 -51.99 -5.10
N THR A 13 -18.08 -52.52 -5.92
CA THR A 13 -19.51 -52.43 -6.32
C THR A 13 -20.33 -51.22 -5.80
N GLU A 14 -21.08 -50.71 -6.76
CA GLU A 14 -22.23 -49.81 -6.68
C GLU A 14 -23.29 -50.20 -5.61
N ARG A 15 -23.91 -49.18 -5.03
CA ARG A 15 -25.30 -49.24 -4.61
C ARG A 15 -25.99 -47.86 -4.69
N ASP A 16 -26.97 -47.84 -5.58
CA ASP A 16 -28.26 -47.14 -5.60
C ASP A 16 -28.47 -45.83 -4.79
N GLY A 17 -28.82 -44.86 -5.45
CA GLY A 17 -29.95 -44.04 -5.81
C GLY A 17 -30.92 -43.66 -4.67
N SER A 18 -30.97 -42.36 -4.35
CA SER A 18 -32.23 -41.65 -4.10
C SER A 18 -32.01 -40.15 -4.20
N SER A 19 -32.41 -39.62 -5.35
CA SER A 19 -32.58 -38.22 -5.60
C SER A 19 -33.81 -37.70 -4.80
N PHE A 20 -33.62 -36.83 -3.83
CA PHE A 20 -34.72 -36.03 -3.28
C PHE A 20 -34.86 -34.75 -4.09
N ASN A 21 -35.95 -34.70 -4.84
CA ASN A 21 -36.37 -33.63 -5.73
C ASN A 21 -37.10 -32.53 -4.93
N CYS A 22 -36.44 -31.39 -4.72
CA CYS A 22 -36.96 -30.23 -3.99
C CYS A 22 -37.76 -29.25 -4.89
N GLN A 23 -38.46 -29.78 -5.91
CA GLN A 23 -39.28 -28.95 -6.81
C GLN A 23 -40.81 -29.12 -6.68
N ARG A 24 -41.30 -29.66 -5.57
CA ARG A 24 -42.74 -29.92 -5.41
C ARG A 24 -43.49 -29.18 -4.31
N LEU A 25 -42.92 -28.09 -3.77
CA LEU A 25 -43.57 -27.33 -2.67
C LEU A 25 -43.94 -25.89 -3.02
N MET A 26 -43.93 -25.45 -4.28
CA MET A 26 -44.32 -24.12 -4.68
C MET A 26 -45.51 -24.05 -5.65
N LYS A 27 -46.43 -25.01 -5.61
CA LYS A 27 -47.66 -24.98 -6.45
C LYS A 27 -49.00 -25.19 -5.71
N ALA A 28 -49.09 -24.91 -4.43
CA ALA A 28 -50.30 -25.13 -3.66
C ALA A 28 -50.94 -23.89 -3.03
N PHE A 29 -50.63 -22.68 -3.44
CA PHE A 29 -51.28 -21.45 -2.92
C PHE A 29 -51.73 -20.48 -4.03
N TYR A 30 -52.24 -20.98 -5.12
CA TYR A 30 -53.03 -20.19 -6.06
C TYR A 30 -54.29 -20.95 -6.41
N ASN A 31 -55.36 -20.77 -5.60
CA ASN A 31 -56.77 -20.85 -5.97
C ASN A 31 -57.62 -20.84 -4.70
N LEU A 32 -58.05 -19.65 -4.32
CA LEU A 32 -59.33 -19.49 -3.63
C LEU A 32 -59.94 -18.13 -4.02
N SER A 33 -61.06 -18.31 -4.62
CA SER A 33 -61.92 -17.43 -5.36
C SER A 33 -62.42 -16.16 -4.65
N TYR A 34 -62.55 -15.13 -5.46
CA TYR A 34 -63.55 -14.06 -5.40
C TYR A 34 -64.91 -14.48 -4.82
N ASN A 35 -65.43 -13.69 -3.86
CA ASN A 35 -66.74 -13.07 -3.76
C ASN A 35 -67.07 -12.80 -2.30
N SER A 36 -67.15 -11.52 -1.91
CA SER A 36 -68.23 -10.94 -1.10
C SER A 36 -67.98 -9.45 -0.84
N ILE A 37 -68.62 -8.64 -1.56
CA ILE A 37 -69.52 -7.48 -1.20
C ILE A 37 -69.01 -6.52 -0.09
N ILE A 38 -68.55 -5.39 -0.56
CA ILE A 38 -68.63 -3.99 -0.16
C ILE A 38 -69.52 -3.66 1.03
N LEU A 39 -68.95 -3.08 2.08
CA LEU A 39 -69.59 -2.01 2.83
C LEU A 39 -68.53 -0.93 3.12
N ALA A 40 -68.66 0.21 2.46
CA ALA A 40 -67.79 1.36 2.62
C ALA A 40 -68.14 2.07 3.94
N THR A 41 -67.25 2.08 4.85
CA THR A 41 -67.26 3.03 5.96
C THR A 41 -66.07 3.94 5.78
N VAL A 42 -66.29 5.16 5.32
CA VAL A 42 -65.26 6.21 5.24
C VAL A 42 -64.96 6.67 6.66
N LEU A 43 -63.87 6.19 7.22
CA LEU A 43 -63.27 6.73 8.43
C LEU A 43 -62.23 7.76 8.01
N VAL A 44 -62.57 9.04 8.15
CA VAL A 44 -61.59 10.13 8.01
C VAL A 44 -60.68 10.07 9.23
N ILE A 45 -59.54 9.40 9.06
CA ILE A 45 -58.45 9.49 10.03
C ILE A 45 -57.59 10.68 9.61
N THR A 46 -57.77 11.80 10.31
CA THR A 46 -56.79 12.89 10.34
C THR A 46 -55.54 12.36 11.06
N GLY A 47 -54.71 11.64 10.32
CA GLY A 47 -53.43 11.22 10.82
C GLY A 47 -52.48 12.42 10.88
N CYS A 48 -52.13 12.84 12.09
CA CYS A 48 -50.93 13.65 12.31
C CYS A 48 -49.75 12.93 11.67
N CYS A 49 -49.27 13.41 10.52
CA CYS A 49 -47.97 13.06 9.99
C CYS A 49 -46.94 13.61 10.97
N THR A 50 -46.53 12.80 11.94
CA THR A 50 -45.27 13.04 12.61
C THR A 50 -44.16 12.81 11.56
N PRO A 51 -43.30 13.80 11.27
CA PRO A 51 -42.16 13.56 10.39
C PRO A 51 -41.33 12.41 10.96
N ALA A 52 -40.97 11.48 10.09
CA ALA A 52 -40.01 10.43 10.47
C ALA A 52 -38.79 11.08 11.12
N PRO A 53 -38.21 10.46 12.17
CA PRO A 53 -37.01 11.00 12.78
C PRO A 53 -35.96 11.18 11.68
N GLN A 54 -35.63 12.42 11.37
CA GLN A 54 -34.47 12.74 10.57
C GLN A 54 -33.27 12.39 11.48
N PHE A 55 -32.65 11.24 11.19
CA PHE A 55 -31.29 11.01 11.72
C PHE A 55 -30.46 12.18 11.21
N PRO A 56 -29.66 12.84 12.07
CA PRO A 56 -28.72 13.85 11.59
C PRO A 56 -27.90 13.18 10.50
N ALA A 57 -27.79 13.83 9.34
CA ALA A 57 -26.83 13.42 8.32
C ALA A 57 -25.50 13.25 9.04
N GLU A 58 -24.93 12.06 9.01
CA GLU A 58 -23.58 11.85 9.51
C GLU A 58 -22.71 12.90 8.83
N ASP A 59 -22.05 13.70 9.65
CA ASP A 59 -21.21 14.79 9.20
C ASP A 59 -20.17 14.18 8.25
N SER A 60 -20.26 14.50 6.97
CA SER A 60 -19.45 13.93 5.88
C SER A 60 -17.97 14.31 6.00
N THR A 61 -17.58 14.96 7.11
CA THR A 61 -16.22 15.44 7.38
C THR A 61 -15.29 14.38 7.99
N ASP A 62 -15.79 13.19 8.36
CA ASP A 62 -14.99 12.13 8.99
C ASP A 62 -14.58 11.00 8.02
N GLN A 63 -14.66 11.25 6.70
CA GLN A 63 -14.11 10.30 5.73
C GLN A 63 -12.58 10.31 5.83
N LEU A 64 -11.98 9.15 6.09
CA LEU A 64 -10.53 8.98 6.19
C LEU A 64 -9.81 9.54 4.96
N GLN A 65 -9.10 10.64 5.15
CA GLN A 65 -8.29 11.31 4.13
C GLN A 65 -7.01 10.50 3.88
N ILE A 66 -7.04 9.59 2.92
CA ILE A 66 -5.92 8.70 2.61
C ILE A 66 -4.82 9.46 1.88
N ILE A 67 -3.58 9.35 2.38
CA ILE A 67 -2.35 9.78 1.70
C ILE A 67 -1.65 8.52 1.17
N ASP A 68 -1.55 8.40 -0.15
CA ASP A 68 -0.73 7.36 -0.78
C ASP A 68 0.73 7.83 -0.82
N THR A 69 1.60 7.21 -0.02
CA THR A 69 2.99 7.66 0.10
C THR A 69 3.94 7.04 -0.92
N HIS A 70 3.41 6.39 -1.97
CA HIS A 70 4.28 5.77 -2.96
C HIS A 70 3.61 5.57 -4.31
N ILE A 71 3.74 6.58 -5.16
CA ILE A 71 3.41 6.47 -6.58
C ILE A 71 4.62 6.88 -7.43
N HIS A 72 4.60 6.49 -8.70
CA HIS A 72 5.59 6.90 -9.68
C HIS A 72 4.93 7.64 -10.84
N LEU A 73 5.52 8.77 -11.23
CA LEU A 73 5.17 9.51 -12.45
C LEU A 73 6.37 9.49 -13.40
N TYR A 74 6.12 9.23 -14.67
CA TYR A 74 7.12 9.24 -15.73
C TYR A 74 6.45 9.38 -17.10
N ASP A 75 7.20 9.85 -18.10
CA ASP A 75 6.70 9.99 -19.46
C ASP A 75 7.67 9.31 -20.45
N THR A 76 7.24 8.18 -21.00
CA THR A 76 8.00 7.43 -22.01
C THR A 76 8.11 8.12 -23.36
N ASN A 77 7.34 9.20 -23.59
CA ASN A 77 7.38 10.00 -24.83
C ASN A 77 8.40 11.13 -24.78
N ARG A 78 9.04 11.39 -23.63
CA ARG A 78 10.08 12.42 -23.53
C ARG A 78 11.26 12.09 -24.45
N SER A 79 11.83 13.10 -25.10
CA SER A 79 12.96 12.94 -26.04
C SER A 79 14.20 12.29 -25.41
N GLN A 80 14.44 12.56 -24.10
CA GLN A 80 15.52 11.93 -23.32
C GLN A 80 15.20 10.51 -22.87
N GLY A 81 13.99 9.99 -23.13
CA GLY A 81 13.53 8.69 -22.70
C GLY A 81 13.38 8.59 -21.18
N VAL A 82 13.21 7.37 -20.69
CA VAL A 82 13.14 7.02 -19.28
C VAL A 82 14.12 5.88 -18.96
N ASP A 83 14.73 5.93 -17.76
CA ASP A 83 15.62 4.86 -17.32
C ASP A 83 14.82 3.64 -16.85
N TRP A 84 13.62 3.87 -16.38
CA TRP A 84 12.66 2.89 -15.93
C TRP A 84 11.24 3.40 -16.22
N PRO A 85 10.29 2.51 -16.59
CA PRO A 85 10.44 1.06 -16.80
C PRO A 85 11.14 0.72 -18.12
N PRO A 86 11.67 -0.52 -18.29
CA PRO A 86 12.28 -0.94 -19.55
C PRO A 86 11.22 -1.09 -20.66
N VAL A 87 11.60 -0.83 -21.91
CA VAL A 87 10.72 -0.90 -23.09
C VAL A 87 10.04 -2.27 -23.26
N THR A 88 10.61 -3.33 -22.70
CA THR A 88 10.06 -4.69 -22.72
C THR A 88 8.90 -4.90 -21.76
N ASP A 89 8.71 -4.00 -20.80
CA ASP A 89 7.62 -4.10 -19.84
C ASP A 89 6.32 -3.56 -20.43
N LYS A 90 5.47 -4.46 -20.87
CA LYS A 90 4.22 -4.12 -21.58
C LYS A 90 3.13 -3.53 -20.67
N VAL A 91 3.26 -3.68 -19.36
CA VAL A 91 2.31 -3.11 -18.38
C VAL A 91 2.71 -1.68 -18.05
N LEU A 92 3.99 -1.46 -17.77
CA LEU A 92 4.46 -0.17 -17.25
C LEU A 92 5.00 0.75 -18.34
N TYR A 93 5.51 0.25 -19.48
CA TYR A 93 6.11 1.12 -20.50
C TYR A 93 5.03 1.90 -21.27
N ARG A 94 4.55 2.93 -20.64
CA ARG A 94 3.57 3.90 -21.11
C ARG A 94 3.78 5.22 -20.37
N PRO A 95 3.27 6.36 -20.85
CA PRO A 95 3.21 7.57 -20.03
C PRO A 95 2.37 7.32 -18.76
N VAL A 96 2.87 7.77 -17.63
CA VAL A 96 2.21 7.75 -16.33
C VAL A 96 2.31 9.15 -15.75
N LEU A 97 1.27 9.93 -15.99
CA LEU A 97 1.19 11.37 -15.74
C LEU A 97 0.12 11.66 -14.68
N PRO A 98 0.05 12.88 -14.13
CA PRO A 98 -0.92 13.23 -13.09
C PRO A 98 -2.36 12.85 -13.41
N GLU A 99 -2.83 13.11 -14.63
CA GLU A 99 -4.20 12.80 -15.06
C GLU A 99 -4.54 11.32 -14.94
N HIS A 100 -3.57 10.43 -15.16
CA HIS A 100 -3.79 8.99 -15.02
C HIS A 100 -3.91 8.57 -13.54
N PHE A 101 -3.16 9.23 -12.65
CA PHE A 101 -3.28 8.98 -11.22
C PHE A 101 -4.54 9.61 -10.63
N ASP A 102 -4.90 10.81 -11.07
CA ASP A 102 -6.10 11.52 -10.59
C ASP A 102 -7.36 10.67 -10.83
N GLU A 103 -7.49 10.01 -11.99
CA GLU A 103 -8.59 9.08 -12.27
C GLU A 103 -8.65 7.91 -11.27
N VAL A 104 -7.50 7.36 -10.88
CA VAL A 104 -7.42 6.29 -9.87
C VAL A 104 -7.73 6.83 -8.49
N ALA A 105 -7.13 7.95 -8.13
CA ALA A 105 -7.26 8.59 -6.82
C ALA A 105 -8.72 9.00 -6.53
N ASP A 106 -9.38 9.63 -7.50
CA ASP A 106 -10.78 10.06 -7.35
C ASP A 106 -11.72 8.86 -7.16
N ARG A 107 -11.51 7.79 -7.93
CA ARG A 107 -12.31 6.56 -7.82
C ARG A 107 -12.16 5.87 -6.47
N GLU A 108 -10.94 5.85 -5.94
CA GLU A 108 -10.60 5.11 -4.72
C GLU A 108 -10.63 5.97 -3.45
N GLY A 109 -10.97 7.26 -3.58
CA GLY A 109 -11.06 8.20 -2.46
C GLY A 109 -9.70 8.53 -1.84
N ILE A 110 -8.65 8.61 -2.68
CA ILE A 110 -7.31 9.03 -2.23
C ILE A 110 -7.27 10.55 -2.23
N ALA A 111 -7.03 11.13 -1.07
CA ALA A 111 -7.00 12.58 -0.92
C ALA A 111 -5.74 13.19 -1.52
N SER A 112 -4.58 12.60 -1.20
CA SER A 112 -3.28 13.16 -1.57
C SER A 112 -2.23 12.07 -1.75
N THR A 113 -1.06 12.46 -2.30
CA THR A 113 0.03 11.52 -2.54
C THR A 113 1.42 12.12 -2.34
N VAL A 114 2.38 11.24 -2.06
CA VAL A 114 3.82 11.51 -2.15
C VAL A 114 4.37 10.77 -3.37
N ILE A 115 4.95 11.52 -4.29
CA ILE A 115 5.63 10.97 -5.46
C ILE A 115 6.98 10.41 -5.01
N VAL A 116 7.32 9.22 -5.49
CA VAL A 116 8.66 8.65 -5.35
C VAL A 116 9.32 8.57 -6.70
N GLU A 117 10.57 8.94 -6.79
CA GLU A 117 11.33 9.00 -8.03
C GLU A 117 11.21 7.70 -8.86
N ALA A 118 11.27 7.84 -10.18
CA ALA A 118 11.30 6.75 -11.16
C ALA A 118 12.52 6.85 -12.10
N SER A 119 13.49 7.71 -11.77
CA SER A 119 14.64 8.02 -12.62
C SER A 119 15.92 8.15 -11.80
N SER A 120 17.03 7.78 -12.40
CA SER A 120 18.38 7.98 -11.83
C SER A 120 18.90 9.41 -12.06
N ARG A 121 18.24 10.19 -12.92
CA ARG A 121 18.67 11.54 -13.30
C ARG A 121 18.23 12.60 -12.30
N PRO A 122 19.13 13.38 -11.70
CA PRO A 122 18.78 14.43 -10.74
C PRO A 122 17.83 15.50 -11.32
N GLU A 123 17.95 15.80 -12.61
CA GLU A 123 17.11 16.81 -13.31
C GLU A 123 15.63 16.38 -13.36
N ASP A 124 15.35 15.10 -13.30
CA ASP A 124 13.97 14.60 -13.31
C ASP A 124 13.23 14.94 -12.00
N ASN A 125 13.94 15.29 -10.91
CA ASN A 125 13.32 15.88 -9.73
C ASN A 125 12.62 17.19 -10.06
N GLN A 126 13.30 18.08 -10.82
CA GLN A 126 12.70 19.35 -11.22
C GLN A 126 11.51 19.14 -12.16
N TRP A 127 11.64 18.23 -13.12
CA TRP A 127 10.54 17.87 -14.00
C TRP A 127 9.30 17.41 -13.24
N MET A 128 9.46 16.54 -12.24
CA MET A 128 8.34 16.08 -11.41
C MET A 128 7.72 17.21 -10.59
N LEU A 129 8.54 18.07 -9.96
CA LEU A 129 8.05 19.23 -9.20
C LEU A 129 7.26 20.21 -10.08
N ASP A 130 7.74 20.44 -11.32
CA ASP A 130 7.07 21.31 -12.29
C ASP A 130 5.78 20.69 -12.82
N LEU A 131 5.77 19.37 -13.03
CA LEU A 131 4.62 18.63 -13.56
C LEU A 131 3.38 18.77 -12.65
N VAL A 132 3.60 18.74 -11.33
CA VAL A 132 2.50 18.71 -10.35
C VAL A 132 2.25 20.05 -9.64
N LYS A 133 2.94 21.11 -10.01
CA LYS A 133 2.88 22.40 -9.31
C LYS A 133 1.50 23.05 -9.25
N HIS A 134 0.60 22.67 -10.15
CA HIS A 134 -0.75 23.24 -10.24
C HIS A 134 -1.79 22.48 -9.41
N ASN A 135 -1.41 21.35 -8.79
CA ASN A 135 -2.29 20.58 -7.92
C ASN A 135 -1.57 20.22 -6.60
N PRO A 136 -1.19 21.23 -5.78
CA PRO A 136 -0.39 21.00 -4.57
C PRO A 136 -1.16 20.24 -3.48
N ASP A 137 -2.49 20.31 -3.47
CA ASP A 137 -3.31 19.59 -2.48
C ASP A 137 -3.33 18.08 -2.76
N ARG A 138 -3.18 17.66 -4.02
CA ARG A 138 -3.10 16.27 -4.43
C ARG A 138 -1.67 15.73 -4.31
N TYR A 139 -0.68 16.46 -4.80
CA TYR A 139 0.73 16.06 -4.88
C TYR A 139 1.55 16.80 -3.82
N LEU A 140 1.50 16.28 -2.59
CA LEU A 140 2.05 16.99 -1.42
C LEU A 140 3.57 17.07 -1.43
N ALA A 141 4.24 16.01 -1.92
CA ALA A 141 5.68 15.91 -1.79
C ALA A 141 6.32 15.00 -2.85
N LEU A 142 7.65 15.16 -2.97
CA LEU A 142 8.54 14.35 -3.79
C LEU A 142 9.66 13.76 -2.91
N VAL A 143 9.78 12.44 -2.94
CA VAL A 143 10.99 11.71 -2.55
C VAL A 143 11.80 11.50 -3.82
N GLY A 144 12.82 12.31 -3.99
CA GLY A 144 13.61 12.38 -5.22
C GLY A 144 14.81 11.43 -5.26
N ASN A 145 15.69 11.68 -6.21
CA ASN A 145 16.96 10.97 -6.37
C ASN A 145 18.11 11.94 -6.51
N LEU A 146 19.18 11.75 -5.76
CA LEU A 146 20.45 12.47 -5.89
C LEU A 146 21.62 11.47 -5.78
N PRO A 147 22.77 11.77 -6.41
CA PRO A 147 23.91 10.86 -6.44
C PRO A 147 24.67 10.88 -5.11
N ILE A 148 24.18 10.15 -4.10
CA ILE A 148 24.80 10.02 -2.77
C ILE A 148 26.24 9.49 -2.91
N GLY A 149 27.18 10.08 -2.20
CA GLY A 149 28.58 9.69 -2.19
C GLY A 149 29.43 10.36 -3.27
N THR A 150 28.88 11.34 -3.99
CA THR A 150 29.59 12.09 -5.03
C THR A 150 29.88 13.53 -4.60
N ASP A 151 30.79 14.19 -5.33
CA ASP A 151 31.11 15.60 -5.09
C ASP A 151 29.98 16.56 -5.48
N GLU A 152 29.07 16.12 -6.35
CA GLU A 152 27.90 16.91 -6.79
C GLU A 152 26.80 16.94 -5.76
N PHE A 153 26.70 15.92 -4.90
CA PHE A 153 25.59 15.75 -3.99
C PHE A 153 25.28 16.98 -3.13
N PRO A 154 26.25 17.64 -2.45
CA PRO A 154 25.94 18.78 -1.59
C PRO A 154 25.28 19.94 -2.35
N SER A 155 25.74 20.24 -3.55
CA SER A 155 25.21 21.33 -4.39
C SER A 155 23.81 21.02 -4.90
N LEU A 156 23.56 19.77 -5.31
CA LEU A 156 22.23 19.31 -5.74
C LEU A 156 21.25 19.29 -4.57
N LEU A 157 21.67 18.83 -3.41
CA LEU A 157 20.86 18.86 -2.19
C LEU A 157 20.48 20.30 -1.82
N ASP A 158 21.42 21.24 -1.88
CA ASP A 158 21.15 22.65 -1.62
C ASP A 158 20.18 23.26 -2.63
N ARG A 159 20.25 22.82 -3.88
CA ARG A 159 19.32 23.27 -4.93
C ARG A 159 17.91 22.77 -4.67
N PHE A 160 17.72 21.45 -4.54
CA PHE A 160 16.39 20.86 -4.48
C PHE A 160 15.69 21.08 -3.13
N SER A 161 16.43 21.14 -2.02
CA SER A 161 15.87 21.43 -0.69
C SER A 161 15.28 22.83 -0.53
N LYS A 162 15.37 23.71 -1.55
CA LYS A 162 14.68 25.00 -1.58
C LYS A 162 13.19 24.89 -1.92
N ASP A 163 12.78 23.82 -2.58
CA ASP A 163 11.36 23.52 -2.80
C ASP A 163 10.86 22.68 -1.60
N SER A 164 9.89 23.21 -0.86
CA SER A 164 9.36 22.55 0.33
C SER A 164 8.72 21.19 0.05
N ARG A 165 8.32 20.95 -1.21
CA ARG A 165 7.79 19.64 -1.62
C ARG A 165 8.87 18.58 -1.80
N PHE A 166 10.14 18.94 -1.88
CA PHE A 166 11.26 18.00 -1.92
C PHE A 166 11.59 17.54 -0.50
N VAL A 167 10.97 16.44 -0.04
CA VAL A 167 10.98 16.03 1.37
C VAL A 167 12.02 14.96 1.71
N GLY A 168 12.66 14.37 0.71
CA GLY A 168 13.62 13.30 0.94
C GLY A 168 14.18 12.69 -0.32
N LEU A 169 14.98 11.65 -0.14
CA LEU A 169 15.60 10.89 -1.21
C LEU A 169 15.24 9.41 -1.12
N ARG A 170 15.17 8.73 -2.27
CA ARG A 170 15.15 7.28 -2.33
C ARG A 170 16.52 6.73 -2.67
N MET A 171 17.06 5.92 -1.78
CA MET A 171 18.27 5.12 -2.03
C MET A 171 17.85 3.73 -2.51
N ARG A 172 18.17 3.40 -3.76
CA ARG A 172 17.86 2.11 -4.38
C ARG A 172 19.10 1.31 -4.78
N ASP A 173 20.20 2.00 -5.03
CA ASP A 173 21.46 1.41 -5.44
C ASP A 173 22.54 1.72 -4.41
N ARG A 174 23.52 0.81 -4.27
CA ARG A 174 24.67 1.06 -3.39
C ARG A 174 25.55 2.15 -3.96
N PRO A 175 25.64 3.31 -3.31
CA PRO A 175 26.62 4.31 -3.70
C PRO A 175 28.03 3.77 -3.35
N GLY A 176 28.92 3.67 -4.35
CA GLY A 176 30.30 3.26 -4.12
C GLY A 176 30.59 1.76 -4.21
N GLY A 177 29.66 0.94 -4.72
CA GLY A 177 29.89 -0.51 -4.92
C GLY A 177 30.07 -1.27 -3.61
N ASP A 178 31.10 -2.14 -3.52
CA ASP A 178 31.34 -2.98 -2.32
C ASP A 178 31.72 -2.18 -1.07
N GLY A 179 32.13 -0.92 -1.22
CA GLY A 179 32.46 0.01 -0.15
C GLY A 179 31.31 0.95 0.24
N PHE A 180 30.11 0.42 0.42
CA PHE A 180 28.88 1.18 0.62
C PHE A 180 28.96 2.35 1.61
N PHE A 181 29.63 2.18 2.74
CA PHE A 181 29.73 3.21 3.76
C PHE A 181 31.05 3.98 3.70
N THR A 182 31.36 4.58 2.55
CA THR A 182 32.49 5.50 2.41
C THR A 182 32.26 6.79 3.22
N ASP A 183 33.33 7.53 3.52
CA ASP A 183 33.23 8.83 4.20
C ASP A 183 32.33 9.81 3.44
N ALA A 184 32.34 9.77 2.10
CA ALA A 184 31.48 10.60 1.27
C ALA A 184 29.98 10.25 1.47
N VAL A 185 29.64 8.96 1.53
CA VAL A 185 28.27 8.51 1.81
C VAL A 185 27.82 8.97 3.20
N TRP A 186 28.64 8.81 4.23
CA TRP A 186 28.33 9.28 5.59
C TRP A 186 28.15 10.79 5.66
N ARG A 187 29.03 11.54 4.98
CA ARG A 187 28.90 13.01 4.85
C ARG A 187 27.51 13.37 4.28
N ASP A 188 27.12 12.74 3.20
CA ASP A 188 25.90 13.08 2.45
C ASP A 188 24.64 12.70 3.22
N LEU A 189 24.59 11.53 3.84
CA LEU A 189 23.49 11.15 4.73
C LEU A 189 23.38 12.08 5.94
N GLY A 190 24.52 12.53 6.48
CA GLY A 190 24.55 13.54 7.53
C GLY A 190 24.03 14.91 7.09
N LEU A 191 24.27 15.31 5.82
CA LEU A 191 23.72 16.54 5.24
C LEU A 191 22.20 16.42 5.07
N LEU A 192 21.72 15.26 4.62
CA LEU A 192 20.29 14.98 4.50
C LEU A 192 19.58 15.13 5.85
N ALA A 193 20.14 14.51 6.90
CA ALA A 193 19.64 14.62 8.28
C ALA A 193 19.59 16.07 8.76
N LYS A 194 20.68 16.84 8.57
CA LYS A 194 20.78 18.26 8.98
C LYS A 194 19.72 19.15 8.33
N LYS A 195 19.27 18.80 7.10
CA LYS A 195 18.21 19.51 6.41
C LYS A 195 16.80 19.05 6.82
N GLY A 196 16.68 18.07 7.70
CA GLY A 196 15.40 17.50 8.13
C GLY A 196 14.70 16.67 7.04
N LEU A 197 15.43 16.30 5.98
CA LEU A 197 14.92 15.50 4.89
C LEU A 197 14.97 14.00 5.24
N THR A 198 14.14 13.21 4.56
CA THR A 198 13.98 11.78 4.83
C THR A 198 14.78 10.90 3.87
N LEU A 199 15.02 9.66 4.27
CA LEU A 199 15.65 8.64 3.44
C LEU A 199 14.70 7.45 3.27
N ASP A 200 14.15 7.29 2.07
CA ASP A 200 13.43 6.07 1.67
C ASP A 200 14.45 5.04 1.15
N VAL A 201 14.40 3.79 1.62
CA VAL A 201 15.34 2.75 1.20
C VAL A 201 14.60 1.62 0.52
N LEU A 202 14.96 1.35 -0.74
CA LEU A 202 14.51 0.19 -1.47
C LEU A 202 15.46 -0.98 -1.18
N ILE A 203 15.02 -1.95 -0.39
CA ILE A 203 15.78 -3.16 -0.10
C ILE A 203 15.86 -4.02 -1.37
N HIS A 204 16.98 -3.91 -2.06
CA HIS A 204 17.30 -4.66 -3.26
C HIS A 204 18.78 -5.05 -3.26
N ASN A 205 19.65 -4.06 -3.20
CA ASN A 205 21.11 -4.24 -3.10
C ASN A 205 21.63 -3.98 -1.67
N PHE A 206 20.71 -3.71 -0.72
CA PHE A 206 21.03 -3.50 0.70
C PHE A 206 20.43 -4.60 1.54
N SER A 207 21.02 -4.82 2.72
CA SER A 207 20.38 -5.54 3.79
C SER A 207 19.62 -4.58 4.73
N ILE A 208 18.67 -5.11 5.48
CA ILE A 208 17.97 -4.35 6.52
C ILE A 208 18.94 -3.98 7.66
N ASP A 209 19.98 -4.79 7.89
CA ASP A 209 21.01 -4.50 8.88
C ASP A 209 21.88 -3.30 8.48
N GLU A 210 22.12 -3.07 7.19
CA GLU A 210 22.79 -1.85 6.72
C GLU A 210 21.93 -0.61 6.98
N VAL A 211 20.61 -0.72 6.80
CA VAL A 211 19.66 0.35 7.20
C VAL A 211 19.72 0.59 8.70
N THR A 212 19.80 -0.47 9.49
CA THR A 212 19.91 -0.41 10.94
C THR A 212 21.18 0.32 11.38
N GLU A 213 22.31 0.09 10.69
CA GLU A 213 23.55 0.79 10.96
C GLU A 213 23.46 2.30 10.63
N VAL A 214 22.79 2.67 9.53
CA VAL A 214 22.52 4.09 9.22
C VAL A 214 21.66 4.71 10.32
N ALA A 215 20.60 4.05 10.75
CA ALA A 215 19.72 4.53 11.80
C ALA A 215 20.43 4.75 13.14
N ARG A 216 21.34 3.83 13.47
CA ARG A 216 22.15 3.89 14.68
C ARG A 216 23.12 5.07 14.70
N ARG A 217 23.78 5.34 13.56
CA ARG A 217 24.77 6.42 13.44
C ARG A 217 24.14 7.80 13.25
N LEU A 218 22.98 7.85 12.63
CA LEU A 218 22.28 9.09 12.29
C LEU A 218 20.87 9.09 12.89
N PRO A 219 20.73 9.22 14.22
CA PRO A 219 19.43 9.11 14.90
C PRO A 219 18.44 10.20 14.50
N ASP A 220 18.93 11.34 13.97
CA ASP A 220 18.11 12.44 13.47
C ASP A 220 17.61 12.22 12.03
N LEU A 221 18.18 11.25 11.29
CA LEU A 221 17.72 10.90 9.95
C LEU A 221 16.51 9.98 10.02
N LYS A 222 15.35 10.46 9.57
CA LYS A 222 14.16 9.62 9.43
C LYS A 222 14.31 8.67 8.24
N ILE A 223 14.15 7.37 8.45
CA ILE A 223 14.40 6.34 7.44
C ILE A 223 13.13 5.53 7.21
N MET A 224 12.75 5.35 5.95
CA MET A 224 11.62 4.54 5.52
C MET A 224 12.08 3.27 4.81
N ILE A 225 11.84 2.12 5.39
CA ILE A 225 12.01 0.83 4.71
C ILE A 225 10.83 0.63 3.76
N ASN A 226 11.11 0.65 2.44
CA ASN A 226 10.07 0.50 1.43
C ASN A 226 9.62 -0.96 1.26
N HIS A 227 8.37 -1.15 0.85
CA HIS A 227 7.80 -2.41 0.36
C HIS A 227 8.06 -3.61 1.28
N LEU A 228 7.72 -3.45 2.59
CA LEU A 228 7.84 -4.53 3.58
C LEU A 228 9.28 -5.09 3.69
N GLY A 229 10.29 -4.25 3.51
CA GLY A 229 11.68 -4.68 3.57
C GLY A 229 12.09 -5.65 2.45
N GLY A 230 11.41 -5.59 1.31
CA GLY A 230 11.77 -6.39 0.13
C GLY A 230 11.43 -7.88 0.21
N LEU A 231 10.69 -8.33 1.22
CA LEU A 231 10.31 -9.75 1.41
C LEU A 231 9.64 -10.32 0.15
N ASN A 232 10.03 -11.53 -0.23
CA ASN A 232 9.31 -12.35 -1.20
C ASN A 232 8.22 -13.15 -0.47
N ILE A 233 6.95 -12.80 -0.66
CA ILE A 233 5.81 -13.39 0.05
C ILE A 233 5.35 -14.65 -0.68
N THR A 234 5.42 -15.80 -0.01
CA THR A 234 4.98 -17.11 -0.54
C THR A 234 3.99 -17.78 0.40
N HIS A 235 3.58 -19.01 0.08
CA HIS A 235 2.81 -19.88 0.98
C HIS A 235 3.70 -20.59 2.03
N ASP A 236 5.01 -20.56 1.83
CA ASP A 236 5.97 -21.19 2.74
C ASP A 236 6.09 -20.42 4.06
N PRO A 237 6.62 -21.05 5.10
CA PRO A 237 6.97 -20.34 6.33
C PRO A 237 7.84 -19.12 6.05
N PHE A 238 7.71 -18.11 6.90
CA PHE A 238 8.48 -16.89 6.78
C PHE A 238 9.97 -17.13 6.74
N ASP A 239 10.64 -16.28 6.00
CA ASP A 239 12.06 -15.99 6.18
C ASP A 239 12.27 -15.39 7.58
N GLU A 240 12.71 -16.23 8.52
CA GLU A 240 12.97 -15.82 9.91
C GLU A 240 14.10 -14.78 9.97
N GLU A 241 15.09 -14.83 9.06
CA GLU A 241 16.14 -13.82 8.97
C GLU A 241 15.57 -12.44 8.65
N TRP A 242 14.63 -12.35 7.69
CA TRP A 242 13.92 -11.10 7.40
C TRP A 242 13.15 -10.60 8.62
N LYS A 243 12.43 -11.47 9.31
CA LYS A 243 11.65 -11.11 10.48
C LYS A 243 12.51 -10.57 11.62
N GLU A 244 13.64 -11.24 11.89
CA GLU A 244 14.61 -10.80 12.89
C GLU A 244 15.26 -9.46 12.51
N ALA A 245 15.65 -9.29 11.22
CA ALA A 245 16.21 -8.05 10.72
C ALA A 245 15.24 -6.88 10.83
N MET A 246 13.95 -7.08 10.49
CA MET A 246 12.90 -6.08 10.71
C MET A 246 12.75 -5.73 12.20
N GLY A 247 12.83 -6.73 13.07
CA GLY A 247 12.83 -6.51 14.54
C GLY A 247 14.02 -5.67 15.00
N ARG A 248 15.24 -5.96 14.51
CA ARG A 248 16.45 -5.17 14.82
C ARG A 248 16.33 -3.73 14.35
N ALA A 249 15.84 -3.50 13.13
CA ALA A 249 15.63 -2.17 12.58
C ALA A 249 14.58 -1.38 13.38
N ALA A 250 13.52 -2.04 13.80
CA ALA A 250 12.42 -1.43 14.54
C ALA A 250 12.78 -0.95 15.96
N VAL A 251 13.93 -1.38 16.52
CA VAL A 251 14.46 -0.85 17.79
C VAL A 251 14.72 0.67 17.68
N TYR A 252 15.11 1.14 16.48
CA TYR A 252 15.44 2.54 16.23
C TYR A 252 14.19 3.35 15.91
N GLN A 253 13.91 4.39 16.71
CA GLN A 253 12.69 5.18 16.62
C GLN A 253 12.60 6.04 15.36
N ASN A 254 13.71 6.29 14.70
CA ASN A 254 13.81 6.99 13.42
C ASN A 254 13.56 6.09 12.20
N VAL A 255 13.31 4.77 12.41
CA VAL A 255 13.00 3.82 11.33
C VAL A 255 11.51 3.54 11.26
N TYR A 256 10.96 3.64 10.06
CA TYR A 256 9.58 3.38 9.69
C TYR A 256 9.51 2.29 8.61
N CYS A 257 8.35 1.66 8.45
CA CYS A 257 8.12 0.68 7.40
C CYS A 257 6.93 1.06 6.52
N LYS A 258 7.12 0.99 5.19
CA LYS A 258 6.05 1.23 4.22
C LYS A 258 5.34 -0.06 3.86
N VAL A 259 4.07 -0.14 4.22
CA VAL A 259 3.14 -1.21 3.82
C VAL A 259 2.69 -0.92 2.39
N SER A 260 3.45 -1.42 1.43
CA SER A 260 3.29 -1.09 0.02
C SER A 260 3.78 -2.20 -0.90
N GLY A 261 3.36 -2.15 -2.17
CA GLY A 261 3.85 -3.05 -3.22
C GLY A 261 3.57 -4.53 -2.95
N ILE A 262 2.50 -4.88 -2.25
CA ILE A 262 2.22 -6.26 -1.83
C ILE A 262 2.08 -7.21 -3.01
N PHE A 263 1.50 -6.76 -4.13
CA PHE A 263 1.38 -7.57 -5.33
C PHE A 263 2.72 -7.80 -6.04
N GLN A 264 3.62 -6.81 -5.96
CA GLN A 264 4.99 -6.94 -6.45
C GLN A 264 5.79 -7.92 -5.61
N ARG A 265 5.50 -7.97 -4.30
CA ARG A 265 6.18 -8.87 -3.35
C ARG A 265 5.60 -10.28 -3.32
N ALA A 266 4.45 -10.53 -3.95
CA ALA A 266 3.89 -11.88 -4.06
C ALA A 266 4.75 -12.76 -4.98
N GLY A 267 5.45 -13.73 -4.39
CA GLY A 267 6.33 -14.69 -5.08
C GLY A 267 5.59 -15.82 -5.76
N VAL A 268 4.25 -15.82 -5.73
CA VAL A 268 3.38 -16.83 -6.34
C VAL A 268 2.52 -16.22 -7.44
N LYS A 269 2.16 -17.05 -8.43
CA LYS A 269 1.31 -16.63 -9.56
C LYS A 269 0.17 -17.66 -9.79
N PRO A 270 -1.05 -17.20 -10.06
CA PRO A 270 -1.49 -15.80 -10.15
C PRO A 270 -1.33 -15.09 -8.80
N THR A 271 -1.16 -13.77 -8.84
CA THR A 271 -1.02 -12.95 -7.61
C THR A 271 -2.23 -13.12 -6.71
N PRO A 272 -2.08 -13.60 -5.45
CA PRO A 272 -3.19 -13.79 -4.53
C PRO A 272 -3.93 -12.49 -4.22
N LYS A 273 -5.27 -12.60 -4.08
CA LYS A 273 -6.16 -11.47 -3.74
C LYS A 273 -6.75 -11.60 -2.35
N GLU A 274 -6.47 -12.68 -1.67
CA GLU A 274 -6.99 -12.99 -0.35
C GLU A 274 -6.17 -12.26 0.72
N LYS A 275 -6.85 -11.52 1.58
CA LYS A 275 -6.25 -10.84 2.73
C LYS A 275 -5.41 -11.80 3.59
N LEU A 276 -5.88 -13.04 3.76
CA LEU A 276 -5.21 -14.04 4.61
C LEU A 276 -3.80 -14.38 4.12
N PHE A 277 -3.53 -14.28 2.80
CA PHE A 277 -2.20 -14.53 2.24
C PHE A 277 -1.16 -13.51 2.74
N TYR A 278 -1.55 -12.23 2.88
CA TYR A 278 -0.66 -11.13 3.31
C TYR A 278 -0.68 -10.88 4.82
N SER A 279 -1.73 -11.34 5.50
CA SER A 279 -1.96 -11.07 6.94
C SER A 279 -0.79 -11.42 7.84
N PRO A 280 -0.09 -12.55 7.65
CA PRO A 280 1.06 -12.89 8.48
C PRO A 280 2.20 -11.85 8.37
N VAL A 281 2.49 -11.36 7.16
CA VAL A 281 3.53 -10.33 6.93
C VAL A 281 3.15 -9.01 7.58
N PHE A 282 1.88 -8.59 7.42
CA PHE A 282 1.38 -7.38 8.06
C PHE A 282 1.47 -7.48 9.58
N LYS A 283 1.21 -8.68 10.14
CA LYS A 283 1.35 -8.91 11.59
C LYS A 283 2.79 -8.72 12.06
N VAL A 284 3.78 -9.29 11.38
CA VAL A 284 5.19 -9.11 11.73
C VAL A 284 5.60 -7.64 11.70
N VAL A 285 5.22 -6.91 10.65
CA VAL A 285 5.54 -5.49 10.52
C VAL A 285 4.84 -4.67 11.60
N PHE A 286 3.57 -4.96 11.89
CA PHE A 286 2.82 -4.27 12.94
C PHE A 286 3.38 -4.54 14.33
N ASP A 287 3.72 -5.79 14.64
CA ASP A 287 4.31 -6.18 15.92
C ASP A 287 5.68 -5.50 16.13
N ALA A 288 6.49 -5.35 15.08
CA ALA A 288 7.81 -4.74 15.14
C ALA A 288 7.76 -3.20 15.26
N PHE A 289 7.03 -2.54 14.36
CA PHE A 289 7.04 -1.07 14.24
C PHE A 289 5.90 -0.38 15.01
N GLY A 290 4.89 -1.13 15.43
CA GLY A 290 3.70 -0.60 16.08
C GLY A 290 2.86 0.29 15.16
N GLU A 291 1.76 0.80 15.69
CA GLU A 291 0.81 1.62 14.93
C GLU A 291 1.36 2.98 14.48
N ASN A 292 2.45 3.48 15.08
CA ASN A 292 2.96 4.84 14.89
C ASN A 292 4.08 4.96 13.86
N ARG A 293 4.61 3.83 13.35
CA ARG A 293 5.79 3.83 12.45
C ARG A 293 5.59 2.95 11.21
N ILE A 294 4.34 2.78 10.81
CA ILE A 294 3.95 2.16 9.54
C ILE A 294 3.18 3.16 8.69
N VAL A 295 3.40 3.17 7.37
CA VAL A 295 2.68 4.04 6.43
C VAL A 295 2.17 3.25 5.24
N TYR A 296 1.07 3.70 4.65
CA TYR A 296 0.52 3.14 3.42
C TYR A 296 1.19 3.71 2.18
N GLY A 297 1.35 2.87 1.15
CA GLY A 297 1.69 3.26 -0.21
C GLY A 297 1.21 2.22 -1.21
N SER A 298 0.72 2.64 -2.37
CA SER A 298 0.25 1.70 -3.39
C SER A 298 1.37 1.07 -4.20
N ASN A 299 2.45 1.79 -4.41
CA ASN A 299 3.44 1.49 -5.45
C ASN A 299 2.84 1.50 -6.86
N TRP A 300 1.83 2.37 -7.09
CA TRP A 300 1.25 2.54 -8.42
C TRP A 300 2.23 3.27 -9.36
N PRO A 301 2.36 2.89 -10.64
CA PRO A 301 1.60 1.88 -11.36
C PRO A 301 2.18 0.46 -11.27
N VAL A 302 3.23 0.20 -10.51
CA VAL A 302 3.86 -1.14 -10.41
C VAL A 302 2.85 -2.19 -9.92
N THR A 303 1.91 -1.78 -9.10
CA THR A 303 0.78 -2.58 -8.62
C THR A 303 0.00 -3.24 -9.77
N ASP A 304 -0.13 -2.57 -10.93
CA ASP A 304 -0.88 -3.06 -12.10
C ASP A 304 -0.32 -4.39 -12.66
N ARG A 305 0.92 -4.74 -12.34
CA ARG A 305 1.50 -6.05 -12.71
C ARG A 305 0.87 -7.23 -11.97
N GLY A 306 0.25 -6.99 -10.84
CA GLY A 306 -0.32 -8.03 -9.98
C GLY A 306 -1.82 -7.92 -9.77
N GLY A 307 -2.41 -6.75 -10.02
CA GLY A 307 -3.84 -6.50 -9.83
C GLY A 307 -4.15 -5.01 -9.79
N SER A 308 -5.41 -4.68 -9.54
CA SER A 308 -5.84 -3.29 -9.50
C SER A 308 -5.43 -2.57 -8.21
N TYR A 309 -5.40 -1.25 -8.27
CA TYR A 309 -5.23 -0.38 -7.11
C TYR A 309 -6.27 -0.68 -6.02
N ALA A 310 -7.55 -0.78 -6.42
CA ALA A 310 -8.67 -1.07 -5.53
C ALA A 310 -8.49 -2.39 -4.74
N GLU A 311 -8.08 -3.44 -5.43
CA GLU A 311 -7.84 -4.75 -4.80
C GLU A 311 -6.74 -4.65 -3.73
N GLN A 312 -5.61 -4.01 -4.05
CA GLN A 312 -4.52 -3.84 -3.10
C GLN A 312 -4.94 -3.01 -1.89
N LEU A 313 -5.58 -1.86 -2.14
CA LEU A 313 -6.09 -0.99 -1.07
C LEU A 313 -7.07 -1.74 -0.17
N SER A 314 -7.99 -2.50 -0.75
CA SER A 314 -8.99 -3.30 -0.01
C SER A 314 -8.34 -4.34 0.90
N ILE A 315 -7.30 -5.03 0.43
CA ILE A 315 -6.55 -6.02 1.22
C ILE A 315 -5.89 -5.36 2.44
N ILE A 316 -5.15 -4.27 2.23
CA ILE A 316 -4.44 -3.56 3.30
C ILE A 316 -5.46 -2.95 4.28
N ARG A 317 -6.43 -2.21 3.76
CA ARG A 317 -7.50 -1.58 4.57
C ARG A 317 -8.27 -2.62 5.38
N GLY A 318 -8.63 -3.75 4.76
CA GLY A 318 -9.36 -4.84 5.41
C GLY A 318 -8.58 -5.51 6.54
N TYR A 319 -7.25 -5.59 6.45
CA TYR A 319 -6.43 -6.11 7.54
C TYR A 319 -6.35 -5.11 8.70
N PHE A 320 -5.93 -3.88 8.46
CA PHE A 320 -5.68 -2.91 9.53
C PHE A 320 -6.98 -2.44 10.22
N LYS A 321 -8.12 -2.41 9.52
CA LYS A 321 -9.43 -2.21 10.15
C LYS A 321 -9.87 -3.39 11.01
N SER A 322 -9.33 -4.60 10.79
CA SER A 322 -9.63 -5.76 11.65
C SER A 322 -8.76 -5.85 12.90
N LEU A 323 -7.69 -5.05 13.01
CA LEU A 323 -6.88 -4.96 14.21
C LEU A 323 -7.66 -4.18 15.29
N GLY A 324 -7.73 -4.74 16.49
CA GLY A 324 -8.45 -4.11 17.62
C GLY A 324 -9.95 -4.36 17.65
N MET A 325 -10.51 -5.18 16.75
CA MET A 325 -11.89 -5.65 16.86
C MET A 325 -12.04 -6.66 17.99
N GLN A 326 -11.81 -6.22 19.24
CA GLN A 326 -12.45 -6.85 20.37
C GLN A 326 -13.93 -6.39 20.38
N PRO A 327 -14.88 -7.23 20.80
CA PRO A 327 -16.28 -6.82 20.87
C PRO A 327 -16.42 -5.53 21.69
N GLY A 328 -16.74 -4.42 21.01
CA GLY A 328 -16.98 -3.10 21.61
C GLY A 328 -15.92 -2.03 21.39
N ASP A 329 -14.79 -2.31 20.68
CA ASP A 329 -13.69 -1.35 20.51
C ASP A 329 -13.52 -0.89 19.04
N ASN A 330 -14.58 -0.33 18.43
CA ASN A 330 -14.53 0.22 17.08
C ASN A 330 -13.55 1.41 16.94
N LYS A 331 -13.30 2.14 18.03
CA LYS A 331 -12.42 3.33 18.00
C LYS A 331 -10.97 2.97 17.74
N THR A 332 -10.47 1.87 18.28
CA THR A 332 -9.05 1.48 18.15
C THR A 332 -8.69 1.11 16.71
N SER A 333 -9.58 0.43 15.99
CA SER A 333 -9.31 0.04 14.59
C SER A 333 -9.32 1.23 13.63
N GLU A 334 -10.21 2.21 13.85
CA GLU A 334 -10.25 3.44 13.08
C GLU A 334 -9.00 4.30 13.32
N GLN A 335 -8.54 4.38 14.57
CA GLN A 335 -7.32 5.10 14.91
C GLN A 335 -6.09 4.47 14.27
N ILE A 336 -5.95 3.14 14.28
CA ILE A 336 -4.85 2.43 13.61
C ILE A 336 -4.90 2.70 12.10
N ALA A 337 -6.09 2.60 11.49
CA ALA A 337 -6.27 2.89 10.07
C ALA A 337 -5.90 4.33 9.74
N ARG A 338 -6.34 5.32 10.54
CA ARG A 338 -6.00 6.72 10.35
C ARG A 338 -4.49 6.97 10.44
N LYS A 339 -3.81 6.35 11.41
CA LYS A 339 -2.35 6.44 11.53
C LYS A 339 -1.64 5.88 10.30
N LEU A 340 -2.01 4.65 9.86
CA LEU A 340 -1.41 4.01 8.70
C LEU A 340 -1.62 4.81 7.41
N PHE A 341 -2.86 5.28 7.18
CA PHE A 341 -3.25 5.89 5.92
C PHE A 341 -3.00 7.40 5.85
N ARG A 342 -2.67 8.05 6.98
CA ARG A 342 -2.49 9.51 7.01
C ARG A 342 -1.48 10.00 8.03
N ASP A 343 -1.76 9.87 9.33
CA ASP A 343 -1.08 10.65 10.38
C ASP A 343 0.42 10.36 10.44
N ASN A 344 0.81 9.09 10.25
CA ASN A 344 2.23 8.71 10.21
C ASN A 344 2.96 9.28 9.00
N ALA A 345 2.29 9.38 7.85
CA ALA A 345 2.85 9.99 6.65
C ALA A 345 3.09 11.48 6.86
N VAL A 346 2.10 12.19 7.42
CA VAL A 346 2.22 13.61 7.78
C VAL A 346 3.41 13.83 8.71
N LYS A 347 3.52 13.03 9.77
CA LYS A 347 4.62 13.12 10.75
C LYS A 347 5.99 12.79 10.14
N PHE A 348 6.05 11.74 9.31
CA PHE A 348 7.30 11.26 8.75
C PHE A 348 7.88 12.23 7.72
N TYR A 349 7.07 12.64 6.76
CA TYR A 349 7.49 13.52 5.66
C TYR A 349 7.35 15.01 5.96
N GLY A 350 6.69 15.39 7.08
CA GLY A 350 6.43 16.81 7.41
C GLY A 350 5.42 17.44 6.46
N LEU A 351 4.36 16.71 6.11
CA LEU A 351 3.31 17.19 5.21
C LEU A 351 2.35 18.11 6.01
N GLU A 352 2.20 19.34 5.57
CA GLU A 352 1.27 20.33 6.16
C GLU A 352 0.07 20.59 5.24
#